data_3c43fa6f71d43f8fb4b884ee278d27e8
#
_entry.id   3c43fa6f71d43f8fb4b884ee278d27e8
#
_cell.length_a   1.000
_cell.length_b   1.000
_cell.length_c   1.000
_cell.angle_alpha   90.00
_cell.angle_beta   90.00
_cell.angle_gamma   90.00
#
_symmetry.space_group_name_H-M   'P 1'
#
loop_
_entity.id
_entity.type
_entity.pdbx_description
1 polymer ?
#
loop_
_entity_poly.entity_id
_entity_poly.type
_entity_poly.pdbx_seq_one_letter_code
_entity_poly.pdbx_strand_id
1 'polypeptide(L)'
;MKPPSLTLGIEEEYQIIDPETRELRSYITEILNGDQMLLGEIKPELHQSMVEIGTRVCRTPAEVRAELVRLRGHVMQLAARNGLVIAAAGTHPFSSWITQEITPLERYMGVRQDLADLAQQLLIFGTHVHIGIEDPDFLIDAMNVARYFVPHVLTLSTSSPFWMGRDTGLKSYRSIIFRNFPRTGIPPVLESATAYGALVDTLVRTGCVPNGSKIWWDVRPNHS
;
A
#
# COMPACT_ATOMS: atom_id res chain seq x y z
N MET A 1 24.48 16.91 -14.69
CA MET A 1 23.57 15.96 -14.04
C MET A 1 23.08 14.97 -15.10
N LYS A 2 23.14 13.66 -14.86
CA LYS A 2 22.59 12.66 -15.78
C LYS A 2 21.06 12.71 -15.64
N PRO A 3 20.30 12.71 -16.75
CA PRO A 3 18.85 12.74 -16.64
C PRO A 3 18.36 11.49 -15.88
N PRO A 4 17.32 11.60 -15.03
CA PRO A 4 16.76 10.48 -14.29
C PRO A 4 16.13 9.46 -15.24
N SER A 5 16.11 8.19 -14.85
CA SER A 5 15.53 7.12 -15.66
C SER A 5 14.01 7.23 -15.77
N LEU A 6 13.37 7.79 -14.74
CA LEU A 6 11.92 7.92 -14.60
C LEU A 6 11.17 6.60 -14.87
N THR A 7 11.80 5.47 -14.49
CA THR A 7 11.13 4.18 -14.55
C THR A 7 9.92 4.14 -13.63
N LEU A 8 8.98 3.25 -13.93
CA LEU A 8 7.70 3.15 -13.23
C LEU A 8 7.55 1.78 -12.59
N GLY A 9 6.94 1.76 -11.40
CA GLY A 9 6.44 0.57 -10.76
C GLY A 9 5.07 0.85 -10.13
N ILE A 10 4.21 -0.16 -10.08
CA ILE A 10 2.91 -0.05 -9.43
C ILE A 10 2.75 -1.23 -8.49
N GLU A 11 2.26 -0.94 -7.27
CA GLU A 11 1.71 -1.91 -6.35
C GLU A 11 0.21 -1.66 -6.22
N GLU A 12 -0.58 -2.73 -6.22
CA GLU A 12 -2.02 -2.68 -5.97
C GLU A 12 -2.42 -3.72 -4.95
N GLU A 13 -3.29 -3.33 -4.04
CA GLU A 13 -3.86 -4.18 -3.00
C GLU A 13 -5.32 -4.51 -3.33
N TYR A 14 -5.67 -5.80 -3.25
CA TYR A 14 -7.03 -6.27 -3.50
C TYR A 14 -7.62 -6.94 -2.27
N GLN A 15 -8.92 -6.79 -2.17
CA GLN A 15 -9.78 -7.51 -1.24
C GLN A 15 -9.99 -8.94 -1.74
N ILE A 16 -9.86 -9.94 -0.85
CA ILE A 16 -10.27 -11.32 -1.10
C ILE A 16 -11.67 -11.48 -0.53
N ILE A 17 -12.62 -11.85 -1.38
CA ILE A 17 -14.05 -11.80 -1.07
C ILE A 17 -14.70 -13.16 -1.34
N ASP A 18 -15.53 -13.58 -0.41
CA ASP A 18 -16.46 -14.69 -0.59
C ASP A 18 -17.61 -14.27 -1.53
N PRO A 19 -17.84 -14.93 -2.66
CA PRO A 19 -18.84 -14.53 -3.65
C PRO A 19 -20.30 -14.67 -3.18
N GLU A 20 -20.57 -15.48 -2.15
CA GLU A 20 -21.92 -15.71 -1.61
C GLU A 20 -22.27 -14.66 -0.56
N THR A 21 -21.42 -14.53 0.47
CA THR A 21 -21.65 -13.59 1.59
C THR A 21 -21.25 -12.18 1.25
N ARG A 22 -20.38 -11.99 0.26
CA ARG A 22 -19.75 -10.72 -0.11
C ARG A 22 -18.82 -10.16 0.97
N GLU A 23 -18.52 -10.91 2.01
CA GLU A 23 -17.60 -10.52 3.07
C GLU A 23 -16.14 -10.80 2.69
N LEU A 24 -15.23 -10.12 3.40
CA LEU A 24 -13.80 -10.40 3.32
C LEU A 24 -13.51 -11.82 3.82
N ARG A 25 -12.57 -12.49 3.14
CA ARG A 25 -12.12 -13.83 3.48
C ARG A 25 -10.63 -13.85 3.78
N SER A 26 -10.26 -14.27 4.99
CA SER A 26 -8.86 -14.50 5.37
C SER A 26 -8.37 -15.78 4.70
N TYR A 27 -7.69 -15.69 3.56
CA TYR A 27 -7.33 -16.86 2.75
C TYR A 27 -6.02 -16.71 1.95
N ILE A 28 -5.28 -15.61 2.11
CA ILE A 28 -4.09 -15.35 1.28
C ILE A 28 -2.99 -16.42 1.47
N THR A 29 -2.83 -16.92 2.68
CA THR A 29 -1.81 -17.92 3.00
C THR A 29 -2.05 -19.21 2.24
N GLU A 30 -3.31 -19.65 2.12
CA GLU A 30 -3.71 -20.84 1.39
C GLU A 30 -3.60 -20.64 -0.12
N ILE A 31 -3.96 -19.46 -0.62
CA ILE A 31 -3.83 -19.10 -2.04
C ILE A 31 -2.37 -19.21 -2.49
N LEU A 32 -1.42 -18.70 -1.70
CA LEU A 32 -0.02 -18.65 -2.08
C LEU A 32 0.74 -19.95 -1.89
N ASN A 33 0.28 -20.87 -1.05
CA ASN A 33 0.93 -22.16 -0.82
C ASN A 33 0.94 -23.09 -2.05
N GLY A 34 0.17 -22.79 -3.09
CA GLY A 34 0.04 -23.59 -4.31
C GLY A 34 0.92 -23.17 -5.49
N ASP A 35 1.53 -21.96 -5.49
CA ASP A 35 2.19 -21.45 -6.70
C ASP A 35 3.50 -20.71 -6.39
N GLN A 36 4.63 -21.46 -6.49
CA GLN A 36 5.96 -20.90 -6.22
C GLN A 36 6.46 -19.89 -7.27
N MET A 37 5.84 -19.81 -8.45
CA MET A 37 6.31 -18.97 -9.56
C MET A 37 6.01 -17.47 -9.38
N LEU A 38 5.15 -17.09 -8.44
CA LEU A 38 4.66 -15.72 -8.29
C LEU A 38 5.07 -15.04 -6.97
N LEU A 39 5.86 -15.70 -6.12
CA LEU A 39 6.25 -15.24 -4.78
C LEU A 39 6.97 -13.88 -4.72
N GLY A 40 7.42 -13.32 -5.85
CA GLY A 40 8.02 -11.98 -5.91
C GLY A 40 7.05 -10.88 -6.36
N GLU A 41 6.03 -11.24 -7.15
CA GLU A 41 5.11 -10.30 -7.79
C GLU A 41 3.73 -10.26 -7.12
N ILE A 42 3.33 -11.36 -6.45
CA ILE A 42 2.09 -11.47 -5.67
C ILE A 42 2.49 -11.83 -4.24
N LYS A 43 2.04 -11.03 -3.28
CA LYS A 43 2.49 -11.10 -1.89
C LYS A 43 1.30 -11.04 -0.93
N PRO A 44 1.45 -11.66 0.27
CA PRO A 44 0.55 -11.39 1.37
C PRO A 44 0.81 -9.99 1.93
N GLU A 45 -0.25 -9.35 2.42
CA GLU A 45 -0.19 -8.07 3.13
C GLU A 45 -0.61 -8.25 4.59
N LEU A 46 -0.76 -7.14 5.34
CA LEU A 46 -1.00 -7.13 6.78
C LEU A 46 -2.16 -8.03 7.20
N HIS A 47 -3.29 -7.97 6.51
CA HIS A 47 -4.43 -8.85 6.76
C HIS A 47 -4.47 -10.01 5.77
N GLN A 48 -4.85 -11.20 6.25
CA GLN A 48 -5.00 -12.39 5.39
C GLN A 48 -6.13 -12.28 4.35
N SER A 49 -6.98 -11.29 4.47
CA SER A 49 -8.01 -10.95 3.48
C SER A 49 -7.54 -9.97 2.39
N MET A 50 -6.22 -9.72 2.32
CA MET A 50 -5.57 -8.83 1.37
C MET A 50 -4.56 -9.58 0.52
N VAL A 51 -4.45 -9.20 -0.75
CA VAL A 51 -3.38 -9.63 -1.64
C VAL A 51 -2.78 -8.40 -2.32
N GLU A 52 -1.46 -8.29 -2.29
CA GLU A 52 -0.71 -7.24 -2.98
C GLU A 52 -0.09 -7.81 -4.26
N ILE A 53 -0.14 -7.03 -5.33
CA ILE A 53 0.65 -7.26 -6.54
C ILE A 53 1.67 -6.15 -6.72
N GLY A 54 2.85 -6.48 -7.26
CA GLY A 54 3.88 -5.52 -7.65
C GLY A 54 4.34 -5.77 -9.07
N THR A 55 4.30 -4.75 -9.92
CA THR A 55 4.82 -4.85 -11.28
C THR A 55 6.34 -4.93 -11.26
N ARG A 56 6.94 -5.52 -12.28
CA ARG A 56 8.34 -5.28 -12.59
C ARG A 56 8.56 -3.80 -12.92
N VAL A 57 9.84 -3.41 -13.00
CA VAL A 57 10.22 -2.07 -13.42
C VAL A 57 9.82 -1.86 -14.88
N CYS A 58 9.00 -0.83 -15.14
CA CYS A 58 8.47 -0.44 -16.43
C CYS A 58 9.09 0.87 -16.90
N ARG A 59 9.13 1.09 -18.21
CA ARG A 59 9.65 2.33 -18.81
C ARG A 59 8.55 3.25 -19.32
N THR A 60 7.37 2.69 -19.56
CA THR A 60 6.25 3.43 -20.13
C THR A 60 4.93 3.08 -19.42
N PRO A 61 3.93 3.98 -19.44
CA PRO A 61 2.59 3.66 -18.96
C PRO A 61 1.93 2.47 -19.68
N ALA A 62 2.28 2.24 -20.96
CA ALA A 62 1.79 1.10 -21.71
C ALA A 62 2.31 -0.23 -21.16
N GLU A 63 3.60 -0.29 -20.77
CA GLU A 63 4.18 -1.44 -20.10
C GLU A 63 3.54 -1.67 -18.72
N VAL A 64 3.34 -0.61 -17.93
CA VAL A 64 2.62 -0.68 -16.65
C VAL A 64 1.24 -1.30 -16.84
N ARG A 65 0.47 -0.82 -17.82
CA ARG A 65 -0.84 -1.35 -18.13
C ARG A 65 -0.81 -2.84 -18.48
N ALA A 66 0.16 -3.27 -19.30
CA ALA A 66 0.30 -4.67 -19.67
C ALA A 66 0.60 -5.56 -18.46
N GLU A 67 1.51 -5.11 -17.56
CA GLU A 67 1.83 -5.81 -16.34
C GLU A 67 0.64 -5.91 -15.39
N LEU A 68 -0.10 -4.81 -15.17
CA LEU A 68 -1.29 -4.83 -14.32
C LEU A 68 -2.36 -5.80 -14.88
N VAL A 69 -2.59 -5.81 -16.20
CA VAL A 69 -3.53 -6.77 -16.82
C VAL A 69 -3.07 -8.21 -16.56
N ARG A 70 -1.78 -8.49 -16.71
CA ARG A 70 -1.20 -9.82 -16.47
C ARG A 70 -1.38 -10.24 -15.01
N LEU A 71 -0.94 -9.40 -14.07
CA LEU A 71 -0.97 -9.70 -12.63
C LEU A 71 -2.39 -9.82 -12.09
N ARG A 72 -3.29 -8.89 -12.46
CA ARG A 72 -4.71 -8.97 -12.09
C ARG A 72 -5.34 -10.27 -12.58
N GLY A 73 -5.05 -10.65 -13.83
CA GLY A 73 -5.52 -11.92 -14.39
C GLY A 73 -5.05 -13.14 -13.58
N HIS A 74 -3.80 -13.14 -13.14
CA HIS A 74 -3.26 -14.22 -12.29
C HIS A 74 -3.95 -14.27 -10.92
N VAL A 75 -4.08 -13.13 -10.23
CA VAL A 75 -4.75 -13.10 -8.90
C VAL A 75 -6.22 -13.52 -9.02
N MET A 76 -6.92 -13.07 -10.07
CA MET A 76 -8.30 -13.49 -10.32
C MET A 76 -8.41 -15.01 -10.51
N GLN A 77 -7.49 -15.63 -11.26
CA GLN A 77 -7.48 -17.08 -11.46
C GLN A 77 -7.15 -17.83 -10.17
N LEU A 78 -6.17 -17.34 -9.38
CA LEU A 78 -5.84 -17.94 -8.09
C LEU A 78 -7.02 -17.88 -7.11
N ALA A 79 -7.69 -16.74 -7.00
CA ALA A 79 -8.89 -16.60 -6.19
C ALA A 79 -10.00 -17.54 -6.66
N ALA A 80 -10.28 -17.58 -7.98
CA ALA A 80 -11.34 -18.44 -8.55
C ALA A 80 -11.12 -19.92 -8.34
N ARG A 81 -9.87 -20.42 -8.36
CA ARG A 81 -9.52 -21.82 -8.03
C ARG A 81 -9.93 -22.20 -6.60
N ASN A 82 -10.02 -21.22 -5.72
CA ASN A 82 -10.41 -21.40 -4.32
C ASN A 82 -11.86 -20.96 -4.03
N GLY A 83 -12.67 -20.76 -5.08
CA GLY A 83 -14.07 -20.35 -4.94
C GLY A 83 -14.23 -18.91 -4.45
N LEU A 84 -13.20 -18.05 -4.63
CA LEU A 84 -13.15 -16.68 -4.16
C LEU A 84 -13.08 -15.70 -5.33
N VAL A 85 -13.37 -14.45 -5.06
CA VAL A 85 -13.20 -13.33 -6.00
C VAL A 85 -12.35 -12.23 -5.38
N ILE A 86 -11.83 -11.31 -6.22
CA ILE A 86 -11.13 -10.13 -5.74
C ILE A 86 -11.89 -8.85 -6.10
N ALA A 87 -11.71 -7.82 -5.29
CA ALA A 87 -12.21 -6.47 -5.59
C ALA A 87 -11.17 -5.40 -5.27
N ALA A 88 -11.24 -4.29 -5.99
CA ALA A 88 -10.42 -3.11 -5.77
C ALA A 88 -11.29 -1.96 -5.23
N ALA A 89 -11.11 -1.61 -3.98
CA ALA A 89 -11.72 -0.45 -3.34
C ALA A 89 -10.89 -0.07 -2.11
N GLY A 90 -10.87 1.19 -1.72
CA GLY A 90 -10.01 1.65 -0.62
C GLY A 90 -10.41 1.12 0.77
N THR A 91 -11.67 0.73 0.97
CA THR A 91 -12.18 0.02 2.16
C THR A 91 -13.20 -1.01 1.74
N HIS A 92 -13.38 -2.06 2.55
CA HIS A 92 -14.53 -2.95 2.40
C HIS A 92 -15.78 -2.29 2.99
N PRO A 93 -16.96 -2.33 2.29
CA PRO A 93 -18.14 -1.58 2.72
C PRO A 93 -18.66 -1.95 4.11
N PHE A 94 -18.64 -3.22 4.48
CA PHE A 94 -19.31 -3.69 5.71
C PHE A 94 -18.55 -4.73 6.53
N SER A 95 -17.52 -5.42 6.00
CA SER A 95 -16.75 -6.38 6.79
C SER A 95 -16.05 -5.69 7.96
N SER A 96 -16.13 -6.33 9.13
CA SER A 96 -15.52 -5.81 10.35
C SER A 96 -14.01 -6.05 10.35
N TRP A 97 -13.25 -5.02 10.70
CA TRP A 97 -11.81 -5.14 10.94
C TRP A 97 -11.48 -5.98 12.18
N ILE A 98 -12.40 -6.07 13.15
CA ILE A 98 -12.22 -6.79 14.42
C ILE A 98 -12.04 -8.29 14.17
N THR A 99 -12.71 -8.84 13.16
CA THR A 99 -12.71 -10.26 12.85
C THR A 99 -11.66 -10.68 11.81
N GLN A 100 -10.89 -9.72 11.27
CA GLN A 100 -9.86 -10.02 10.29
C GLN A 100 -8.60 -10.57 10.95
N GLU A 101 -7.99 -11.54 10.31
CA GLU A 101 -6.75 -12.15 10.78
C GLU A 101 -5.53 -11.42 10.22
N ILE A 102 -4.55 -11.17 11.08
CA ILE A 102 -3.25 -10.62 10.68
C ILE A 102 -2.41 -11.77 10.08
N THR A 103 -1.75 -11.49 8.99
CA THR A 103 -0.81 -12.43 8.35
C THR A 103 0.35 -12.74 9.31
N PRO A 104 0.64 -14.03 9.59
CA PRO A 104 1.61 -14.43 10.61
C PRO A 104 3.06 -14.32 10.12
N LEU A 105 3.43 -13.17 9.58
CA LEU A 105 4.81 -12.82 9.23
C LEU A 105 5.41 -11.91 10.30
N GLU A 106 6.69 -12.11 10.63
CA GLU A 106 7.39 -11.37 11.69
C GLU A 106 7.22 -9.86 11.56
N ARG A 107 7.35 -9.31 10.34
CA ARG A 107 7.17 -7.88 10.06
C ARG A 107 5.79 -7.35 10.46
N TYR A 108 4.73 -8.14 10.28
CA TYR A 108 3.35 -7.74 10.60
C TYR A 108 3.01 -7.99 12.06
N MET A 109 3.54 -9.05 12.64
CA MET A 109 3.41 -9.32 14.06
C MET A 109 4.08 -8.22 14.89
N GLY A 110 5.24 -7.67 14.43
CA GLY A 110 5.86 -6.50 15.02
C GLY A 110 4.97 -5.25 14.96
N VAL A 111 4.38 -4.96 13.80
CA VAL A 111 3.43 -3.84 13.65
C VAL A 111 2.22 -4.01 14.57
N ARG A 112 1.68 -5.23 14.68
CA ARG A 112 0.57 -5.53 15.60
C ARG A 112 0.98 -5.33 17.07
N GLN A 113 2.19 -5.72 17.43
CA GLN A 113 2.70 -5.54 18.80
C GLN A 113 2.87 -4.06 19.15
N ASP A 114 3.39 -3.27 18.21
CA ASP A 114 3.67 -1.85 18.41
C ASP A 114 2.41 -0.97 18.41
N LEU A 115 1.43 -1.30 17.59
CA LEU A 115 0.28 -0.43 17.28
C LEU A 115 -1.08 -1.02 17.68
N ALA A 116 -1.13 -2.26 18.12
CA ALA A 116 -2.33 -2.93 18.65
C ALA A 116 -3.58 -2.72 17.76
N ASP A 117 -4.62 -2.10 18.29
CA ASP A 117 -5.89 -1.85 17.57
C ASP A 117 -5.70 -0.98 16.33
N LEU A 118 -4.73 -0.06 16.32
CA LEU A 118 -4.45 0.73 15.11
C LEU A 118 -3.98 -0.16 13.96
N ALA A 119 -3.12 -1.15 14.24
CA ALA A 119 -2.71 -2.12 13.23
C ALA A 119 -3.91 -2.96 12.74
N GLN A 120 -4.77 -3.41 13.66
CA GLN A 120 -5.96 -4.17 13.32
C GLN A 120 -6.96 -3.38 12.49
N GLN A 121 -7.12 -2.08 12.77
CA GLN A 121 -8.00 -1.16 12.01
C GLN A 121 -7.47 -0.83 10.61
N LEU A 122 -6.21 -1.13 10.29
CA LEU A 122 -5.63 -0.83 8.99
C LEU A 122 -6.16 -1.76 7.87
N LEU A 123 -7.44 -2.02 7.89
CA LEU A 123 -8.16 -2.79 6.87
C LEU A 123 -8.50 -1.89 5.68
N ILE A 124 -7.46 -1.39 5.04
CA ILE A 124 -7.54 -0.47 3.91
C ILE A 124 -6.67 -0.98 2.77
N PHE A 125 -7.03 -0.61 1.56
CA PHE A 125 -6.41 -1.10 0.34
C PHE A 125 -5.95 0.10 -0.49
N GLY A 126 -4.75 0.02 -1.02
CA GLY A 126 -4.10 1.13 -1.70
C GLY A 126 -3.56 0.80 -3.07
N THR A 127 -3.06 1.84 -3.72
CA THR A 127 -2.22 1.76 -4.90
C THR A 127 -1.01 2.63 -4.65
N HIS A 128 0.19 2.08 -4.84
CA HIS A 128 1.43 2.84 -4.81
C HIS A 128 1.96 3.01 -6.23
N VAL A 129 2.41 4.23 -6.53
CA VAL A 129 3.10 4.55 -7.78
C VAL A 129 4.55 4.85 -7.44
N HIS A 130 5.46 4.05 -7.98
CA HIS A 130 6.90 4.23 -7.83
C HIS A 130 7.47 4.89 -9.07
N ILE A 131 8.37 5.87 -8.86
CA ILE A 131 9.09 6.56 -9.92
C ILE A 131 10.57 6.46 -9.63
N GLY A 132 11.36 5.91 -10.57
CA GLY A 132 12.80 5.75 -10.43
C GLY A 132 13.52 7.09 -10.63
N ILE A 133 14.20 7.55 -9.57
CA ILE A 133 15.02 8.77 -9.55
C ILE A 133 16.31 8.41 -8.81
N GLU A 134 17.44 8.50 -9.54
CA GLU A 134 18.74 8.05 -9.02
C GLU A 134 19.47 9.16 -8.24
N ASP A 135 19.23 10.42 -8.56
CA ASP A 135 19.86 11.57 -7.88
C ASP A 135 19.07 11.90 -6.60
N PRO A 136 19.68 11.81 -5.41
CA PRO A 136 18.97 11.98 -4.15
C PRO A 136 18.40 13.39 -3.93
N ASP A 137 19.08 14.43 -4.39
CA ASP A 137 18.60 15.80 -4.23
C ASP A 137 17.46 16.08 -5.21
N PHE A 138 17.56 15.63 -6.46
CA PHE A 138 16.45 15.69 -7.41
C PHE A 138 15.23 14.88 -6.92
N LEU A 139 15.44 13.76 -6.24
CA LEU A 139 14.34 12.99 -5.63
C LEU A 139 13.59 13.82 -4.58
N ILE A 140 14.30 14.55 -3.71
CA ILE A 140 13.69 15.43 -2.71
C ILE A 140 12.96 16.60 -3.37
N ASP A 141 13.53 17.21 -4.40
CA ASP A 141 12.88 18.27 -5.17
C ASP A 141 11.59 17.76 -5.81
N ALA A 142 11.64 16.59 -6.45
CA ALA A 142 10.47 15.95 -7.05
C ALA A 142 9.38 15.63 -6.00
N MET A 143 9.78 15.14 -4.81
CA MET A 143 8.87 14.91 -3.69
C MET A 143 8.22 16.21 -3.22
N ASN A 144 8.99 17.30 -3.08
CA ASN A 144 8.47 18.61 -2.69
C ASN A 144 7.42 19.13 -3.69
N VAL A 145 7.61 18.91 -4.99
CA VAL A 145 6.62 19.24 -6.02
C VAL A 145 5.40 18.28 -5.94
N ALA A 146 5.65 16.98 -5.79
CA ALA A 146 4.59 15.96 -5.74
C ALA A 146 3.61 16.18 -4.58
N ARG A 147 4.08 16.73 -3.44
CA ARG A 147 3.21 17.13 -2.32
C ARG A 147 2.03 18.01 -2.75
N TYR A 148 2.26 18.91 -3.68
CA TYR A 148 1.21 19.80 -4.22
C TYR A 148 0.13 19.01 -4.96
N PHE A 149 0.47 17.90 -5.59
CA PHE A 149 -0.45 17.09 -6.37
C PHE A 149 -1.22 16.06 -5.54
N VAL A 150 -0.80 15.75 -4.31
CA VAL A 150 -1.45 14.73 -3.46
C VAL A 150 -2.96 14.95 -3.31
N PRO A 151 -3.49 16.15 -3.03
CA PRO A 151 -4.94 16.37 -2.94
C PRO A 151 -5.66 16.14 -4.29
N HIS A 152 -5.03 16.43 -5.42
CA HIS A 152 -5.61 16.20 -6.75
C HIS A 152 -5.67 14.71 -7.06
N VAL A 153 -4.59 13.98 -6.75
CA VAL A 153 -4.56 12.51 -6.89
C VAL A 153 -5.62 11.87 -6.00
N LEU A 154 -5.74 12.33 -4.74
CA LEU A 154 -6.79 11.85 -3.83
C LEU A 154 -8.18 12.03 -4.43
N THR A 155 -8.48 13.18 -5.03
CA THR A 155 -9.78 13.47 -5.66
C THR A 155 -10.10 12.48 -6.78
N LEU A 156 -9.10 12.06 -7.56
CA LEU A 156 -9.25 11.12 -8.66
C LEU A 156 -9.30 9.65 -8.20
N SER A 157 -8.73 9.32 -7.05
CA SER A 157 -8.57 7.96 -6.55
C SER A 157 -9.56 7.56 -5.45
N THR A 158 -10.58 8.38 -5.18
CA THR A 158 -11.59 8.10 -4.17
C THR A 158 -12.40 6.84 -4.48
N SER A 159 -12.44 5.89 -3.54
CA SER A 159 -13.13 4.60 -3.71
C SER A 159 -13.55 3.96 -2.38
N SER A 160 -13.76 4.77 -1.32
CA SER A 160 -14.04 4.24 0.02
C SER A 160 -15.08 5.08 0.78
N PRO A 161 -16.33 5.20 0.27
CA PRO A 161 -17.37 5.97 0.96
C PRO A 161 -18.00 5.21 2.14
N PHE A 162 -17.85 3.89 2.20
CA PHE A 162 -18.48 3.05 3.21
C PHE A 162 -17.46 2.45 4.16
N TRP A 163 -17.85 2.32 5.45
CA TRP A 163 -17.07 1.67 6.49
C TRP A 163 -17.98 1.06 7.56
N MET A 164 -17.75 -0.21 7.91
CA MET A 164 -18.52 -0.93 8.93
C MET A 164 -20.04 -0.87 8.69
N GLY A 165 -20.47 -1.02 7.44
CA GLY A 165 -21.89 -1.00 7.05
C GLY A 165 -22.54 0.38 7.02
N ARG A 166 -21.75 1.47 7.11
CA ARG A 166 -22.26 2.85 7.14
C ARG A 166 -21.74 3.68 5.98
N ASP A 167 -22.57 4.55 5.43
CA ASP A 167 -22.11 5.69 4.64
C ASP A 167 -21.40 6.67 5.57
N THR A 168 -20.14 6.97 5.28
CA THR A 168 -19.30 7.84 6.11
C THR A 168 -19.44 9.32 5.77
N GLY A 169 -20.14 9.65 4.68
CA GLY A 169 -20.21 11.01 4.12
C GLY A 169 -18.94 11.46 3.40
N LEU A 170 -17.89 10.64 3.35
CA LEU A 170 -16.61 10.94 2.69
C LEU A 170 -16.41 10.04 1.47
N LYS A 171 -15.75 10.56 0.43
CA LYS A 171 -15.43 9.75 -0.76
C LYS A 171 -14.19 8.88 -0.57
N SER A 172 -13.33 9.21 0.39
CA SER A 172 -12.15 8.43 0.79
C SER A 172 -12.05 8.34 2.32
N TYR A 173 -12.81 7.44 2.92
CA TYR A 173 -12.68 7.13 4.35
C TYR A 173 -11.36 6.40 4.65
N ARG A 174 -10.78 5.71 3.65
CA ARG A 174 -9.45 5.14 3.71
C ARG A 174 -8.40 6.13 4.21
N SER A 175 -8.44 7.36 3.71
CA SER A 175 -7.47 8.39 4.11
C SER A 175 -7.61 8.80 5.58
N ILE A 176 -8.81 8.71 6.15
CA ILE A 176 -9.04 8.96 7.59
C ILE A 176 -8.44 7.83 8.43
N ILE A 177 -8.68 6.57 8.05
CA ILE A 177 -8.14 5.41 8.76
C ILE A 177 -6.61 5.45 8.72
N PHE A 178 -6.02 5.69 7.55
CA PHE A 178 -4.57 5.73 7.40
C PHE A 178 -3.91 6.84 8.23
N ARG A 179 -4.58 7.98 8.42
CA ARG A 179 -4.06 9.08 9.24
C ARG A 179 -4.01 8.80 10.73
N ASN A 180 -4.66 7.75 11.22
CA ASN A 180 -4.50 7.29 12.60
C ASN A 180 -3.11 6.64 12.83
N PHE A 181 -2.44 6.21 11.74
CA PHE A 181 -1.08 5.69 11.82
C PHE A 181 -0.07 6.83 12.04
N PRO A 182 0.96 6.60 12.85
CA PRO A 182 2.00 7.60 13.07
C PRO A 182 2.79 7.87 11.79
N ARG A 183 3.30 9.09 11.64
CA ARG A 183 4.16 9.50 10.52
C ARG A 183 3.51 9.32 9.13
N THR A 184 2.20 9.49 9.04
CA THR A 184 1.40 9.52 7.80
C THR A 184 1.10 10.96 7.38
N GLY A 185 0.41 11.11 6.24
CA GLY A 185 0.00 12.41 5.70
C GLY A 185 1.02 13.02 4.75
N ILE A 186 0.82 14.28 4.40
CA ILE A 186 1.70 15.00 3.48
C ILE A 186 3.03 15.31 4.17
N PRO A 187 4.21 14.96 3.58
CA PRO A 187 5.51 15.23 4.19
C PRO A 187 5.77 16.73 4.36
N PRO A 188 6.66 17.14 5.27
CA PRO A 188 7.18 18.52 5.30
C PRO A 188 7.96 18.86 4.02
N VAL A 189 8.17 20.12 3.75
CA VAL A 189 9.17 20.54 2.76
C VAL A 189 10.55 20.23 3.30
N LEU A 190 11.38 19.59 2.50
CA LEU A 190 12.74 19.25 2.84
C LEU A 190 13.71 20.02 1.91
N GLU A 191 14.78 20.54 2.48
CA GLU A 191 15.74 21.37 1.73
C GLU A 191 16.69 20.53 0.85
N SER A 192 16.98 19.27 1.25
CA SER A 192 17.94 18.41 0.56
C SER A 192 17.80 16.94 1.01
N ALA A 193 18.47 16.05 0.28
CA ALA A 193 18.63 14.65 0.70
C ALA A 193 19.35 14.53 2.05
N THR A 194 20.32 15.41 2.31
CA THR A 194 21.02 15.47 3.60
C THR A 194 20.07 15.82 4.74
N ALA A 195 19.16 16.79 4.55
CA ALA A 195 18.16 17.15 5.55
C ALA A 195 17.19 16.00 5.83
N TYR A 196 16.78 15.27 4.78
CA TYR A 196 15.98 14.04 4.94
C TYR A 196 16.73 12.97 5.72
N GLY A 197 18.01 12.70 5.38
CA GLY A 197 18.86 11.75 6.11
C GLY A 197 18.96 12.09 7.60
N ALA A 198 19.22 13.37 7.93
CA ALA A 198 19.30 13.85 9.31
C ALA A 198 17.98 13.65 10.09
N LEU A 199 16.83 13.82 9.43
CA LEU A 199 15.53 13.53 10.02
C LEU A 199 15.39 12.02 10.33
N VAL A 200 15.69 11.15 9.36
CA VAL A 200 15.65 9.70 9.54
C VAL A 200 16.58 9.25 10.67
N ASP A 201 17.83 9.72 10.66
CA ASP A 201 18.82 9.43 11.70
C ASP A 201 18.36 9.85 13.09
N THR A 202 17.68 10.99 13.19
CA THR A 202 17.13 11.48 14.44
C THR A 202 16.02 10.55 14.94
N LEU A 203 15.09 10.15 14.08
CA LEU A 203 14.01 9.23 14.45
C LEU A 203 14.54 7.85 14.86
N VAL A 204 15.56 7.34 14.19
CA VAL A 204 16.21 6.07 14.53
C VAL A 204 16.94 6.18 15.88
N ARG A 205 17.76 7.22 16.05
CA ARG A 205 18.56 7.46 17.26
C ARG A 205 17.71 7.66 18.52
N THR A 206 16.53 8.26 18.37
CA THR A 206 15.57 8.45 19.48
C THR A 206 14.66 7.24 19.71
N GLY A 207 14.84 6.16 18.95
CA GLY A 207 14.01 4.96 19.08
C GLY A 207 12.58 5.11 18.58
N CYS A 208 12.27 6.20 17.85
CA CYS A 208 10.92 6.42 17.29
C CYS A 208 10.60 5.47 16.13
N VAL A 209 11.62 5.03 15.40
CA VAL A 209 11.53 4.06 14.30
C VAL A 209 12.79 3.20 14.25
N PRO A 210 12.70 1.93 13.80
CA PRO A 210 13.88 1.10 13.58
C PRO A 210 14.68 1.52 12.32
N ASN A 211 14.02 2.12 11.34
CA ASN A 211 14.62 2.62 10.10
C ASN A 211 13.64 3.53 9.34
N GLY A 212 14.07 4.12 8.22
CA GLY A 212 13.27 5.05 7.41
C GLY A 212 12.03 4.43 6.74
N SER A 213 11.96 3.11 6.60
CA SER A 213 10.78 2.45 6.00
C SER A 213 9.50 2.59 6.83
N LYS A 214 9.63 3.03 8.09
CA LYS A 214 8.50 3.29 8.99
C LYS A 214 7.99 4.74 8.94
N ILE A 215 8.42 5.50 7.94
CA ILE A 215 7.88 6.82 7.63
C ILE A 215 6.86 6.62 6.50
N TRP A 216 5.57 6.75 6.81
CA TRP A 216 4.46 6.40 5.91
C TRP A 216 3.77 7.62 5.30
N TRP A 217 4.55 8.64 4.92
CA TRP A 217 4.00 9.80 4.22
C TRP A 217 3.32 9.42 2.89
N ASP A 218 2.36 10.23 2.48
CA ASP A 218 1.60 10.03 1.23
C ASP A 218 2.49 10.04 -0.02
N VAL A 219 3.60 10.78 0.02
CA VAL A 219 4.71 10.74 -0.93
C VAL A 219 6.02 10.71 -0.17
N ARG A 220 6.91 9.78 -0.50
CA ARG A 220 8.14 9.54 0.27
C ARG A 220 9.23 8.87 -0.56
N PRO A 221 10.51 9.06 -0.19
CA PRO A 221 11.58 8.20 -0.72
C PRO A 221 11.33 6.74 -0.33
N ASN A 222 11.60 5.82 -1.27
CA ASN A 222 11.61 4.40 -0.95
C ASN A 222 13.01 4.00 -0.48
N HIS A 223 13.09 3.29 0.63
CA HIS A 223 14.31 2.70 1.18
C HIS A 223 14.37 1.22 0.77
N SER A 224 14.68 0.97 -0.49
CA SER A 224 14.96 -0.39 -1.00
C SER A 224 16.42 -0.77 -0.77
#